data_1f3835b641d662a2dc0b2c1e7edcf3e9
#
_entry.id   1f3835b641d662a2dc0b2c1e7edcf3e9
#
_cell.length_a   1.000
_cell.length_b   1.000
_cell.length_c   1.000
_cell.angle_alpha   90.00
_cell.angle_beta   90.00
_cell.angle_gamma   90.00
#
_symmetry.space_group_name_H-M   'P 1'
#
loop_
_entity.id
_entity.type
_entity.pdbx_description
1 polymer ?
#
loop_
_entity_poly.entity_id
_entity_poly.type
_entity_poly.pdbx_seq_one_letter_code
_entity_poly.pdbx_strand_id
1 'polypeptide(L)'
;MDFGLSQDQQMLRDAVARCLADTCPLDHVRECTERDNPLSDKVLRAVQDLGIPGMLVPEEHGGLGMTLLDAAIVAEQLAYAVAPVPFLASHVLTPIALSEAGSKEQKAHWLPKIAS
;
A
#
# COMPACT_ATOMS: atom_id res chain seq x y z
N MET A 1 -11.07 -14.26 23.78
CA MET A 1 -10.55 -13.10 23.01
C MET A 1 -9.52 -13.65 22.02
N ASP A 2 -9.76 -13.47 20.75
CA ASP A 2 -8.84 -13.93 19.70
C ASP A 2 -7.95 -12.76 19.27
N PHE A 3 -6.64 -12.91 19.41
CA PHE A 3 -5.66 -11.93 18.99
C PHE A 3 -5.04 -12.26 17.62
N GLY A 4 -5.55 -13.29 16.94
CA GLY A 4 -5.11 -13.68 15.62
C GLY A 4 -5.66 -12.76 14.52
N LEU A 5 -5.08 -12.87 13.33
CA LEU A 5 -5.62 -12.20 12.15
C LEU A 5 -6.95 -12.84 11.74
N SER A 6 -7.88 -12.01 11.29
CA SER A 6 -9.11 -12.51 10.66
C SER A 6 -8.80 -13.29 9.37
N GLN A 7 -9.77 -14.04 8.87
CA GLN A 7 -9.62 -14.77 7.61
C GLN A 7 -9.30 -13.81 6.45
N ASP A 8 -9.98 -12.68 6.37
CA ASP A 8 -9.73 -11.67 5.33
C ASP A 8 -8.34 -11.06 5.44
N GLN A 9 -7.87 -10.80 6.67
CA GLN A 9 -6.52 -10.31 6.91
C GLN A 9 -5.44 -11.33 6.54
N GLN A 10 -5.69 -12.61 6.79
CA GLN A 10 -4.80 -13.69 6.34
C GLN A 10 -4.76 -13.76 4.81
N MET A 11 -5.92 -13.65 4.15
CA MET A 11 -6.01 -13.63 2.68
C MET A 11 -5.26 -12.41 2.09
N LEU A 12 -5.41 -11.24 2.69
CA LEU A 12 -4.67 -10.03 2.30
C LEU A 12 -3.16 -10.23 2.41
N ARG A 13 -2.69 -10.70 3.57
CA ARG A 13 -1.27 -11.01 3.80
C ARG A 13 -0.73 -11.97 2.75
N ASP A 14 -1.42 -13.06 2.50
CA ASP A 14 -0.98 -14.11 1.59
C ASP A 14 -1.00 -13.64 0.13
N ALA A 15 -1.96 -12.79 -0.25
CA ALA A 15 -2.02 -12.20 -1.59
C ALA A 15 -0.85 -11.23 -1.84
N VAL A 16 -0.54 -10.37 -0.86
CA VAL A 16 0.60 -9.45 -0.96
C VAL A 16 1.92 -10.23 -0.98
N ALA A 17 2.08 -11.22 -0.11
CA ALA A 17 3.28 -12.06 -0.07
C ALA A 17 3.54 -12.76 -1.42
N ARG A 18 2.52 -13.36 -2.03
CA ARG A 18 2.62 -14.00 -3.36
C ARG A 18 2.98 -13.00 -4.45
N CYS A 19 2.30 -11.85 -4.46
CA CYS A 19 2.58 -10.78 -5.42
C CYS A 19 4.05 -10.35 -5.37
N LEU A 20 4.58 -10.14 -4.17
CA LEU A 20 5.97 -9.72 -3.98
C LEU A 20 6.98 -10.83 -4.28
N ALA A 21 6.66 -12.10 -4.01
CA ALA A 21 7.50 -13.23 -4.41
C ALA A 21 7.70 -13.27 -5.92
N ASP A 22 6.66 -12.94 -6.70
CA ASP A 22 6.70 -12.95 -8.16
C ASP A 22 7.32 -11.68 -8.75
N THR A 23 7.10 -10.51 -8.13
CA THR A 23 7.44 -9.21 -8.73
C THR A 23 8.67 -8.54 -8.11
N CYS A 24 9.04 -8.91 -6.89
CA CYS A 24 10.09 -8.25 -6.10
C CYS A 24 11.14 -9.24 -5.55
N PRO A 25 11.77 -10.07 -6.39
CA PRO A 25 12.88 -10.90 -5.92
C PRO A 25 14.06 -10.00 -5.49
N LEU A 26 14.91 -10.51 -4.60
CA LEU A 26 16.00 -9.73 -4.01
C LEU A 26 16.99 -9.18 -5.07
N ASP A 27 17.19 -9.90 -6.16
CA ASP A 27 18.06 -9.42 -7.25
C ASP A 27 17.46 -8.17 -7.93
N HIS A 28 16.14 -8.13 -8.11
CA HIS A 28 15.46 -6.92 -8.60
C HIS A 28 15.62 -5.74 -7.65
N VAL A 29 15.53 -5.97 -6.33
CA VAL A 29 15.78 -4.92 -5.31
C VAL A 29 17.21 -4.40 -5.42
N ARG A 30 18.19 -5.26 -5.56
CA ARG A 30 19.60 -4.87 -5.75
C ARG A 30 19.79 -4.02 -7.01
N GLU A 31 19.19 -4.42 -8.14
CA GLU A 31 19.22 -3.64 -9.37
C GLU A 31 18.60 -2.23 -9.18
N CYS A 32 17.51 -2.12 -8.40
CA CYS A 32 16.89 -0.82 -8.12
C CYS A 32 17.83 0.10 -7.32
N THR A 33 18.62 -0.44 -6.40
CA THR A 33 19.55 0.38 -5.58
C THR A 33 20.70 0.99 -6.38
N GLU A 34 21.00 0.46 -7.55
CA GLU A 34 22.07 0.97 -8.45
C GLU A 34 21.57 2.10 -9.36
N ARG A 35 20.28 2.44 -9.32
CA ARG A 35 19.68 3.48 -10.16
C ARG A 35 19.64 4.83 -9.43
N ASP A 36 19.59 5.92 -10.20
CA ASP A 36 19.36 7.27 -9.67
C ASP A 36 17.99 7.37 -8.96
N ASN A 37 16.97 6.69 -9.51
CA ASN A 37 15.69 6.51 -8.87
C ASN A 37 15.56 5.05 -8.40
N PRO A 38 15.62 4.77 -7.10
CA PRO A 38 15.59 3.41 -6.58
C PRO A 38 14.18 2.79 -6.56
N LEU A 39 13.13 3.56 -6.87
CA LEU A 39 11.76 3.03 -6.88
C LEU A 39 11.54 2.04 -8.03
N SER A 40 10.73 1.02 -7.78
CA SER A 40 10.37 0.02 -8.77
C SER A 40 8.98 0.25 -9.34
N ASP A 41 8.88 0.72 -10.58
CA ASP A 41 7.60 0.84 -11.29
C ASP A 41 6.89 -0.51 -11.44
N LYS A 42 7.63 -1.60 -11.60
CA LYS A 42 7.09 -2.95 -11.70
C LYS A 42 6.37 -3.36 -10.41
N VAL A 43 7.02 -3.18 -9.27
CA VAL A 43 6.45 -3.51 -7.96
C VAL A 43 5.31 -2.55 -7.63
N LEU A 44 5.47 -1.26 -7.94
CA LEU A 44 4.43 -0.26 -7.72
C LEU A 44 3.13 -0.61 -8.48
N ARG A 45 3.23 -0.97 -9.75
CA ARG A 45 2.06 -1.41 -10.54
C ARG A 45 1.41 -2.67 -9.96
N ALA A 46 2.19 -3.65 -9.56
CA ALA A 46 1.68 -4.87 -8.95
C ALA A 46 0.92 -4.60 -7.63
N VAL A 47 1.42 -3.65 -6.83
CA VAL A 47 0.77 -3.17 -5.60
C VAL A 47 -0.52 -2.40 -5.92
N GLN A 48 -0.52 -1.59 -7.00
CA GLN A 48 -1.72 -0.90 -7.49
C GLN A 48 -2.80 -1.88 -7.97
N ASP A 49 -2.42 -2.92 -8.70
CA ASP A 49 -3.36 -3.95 -9.18
C ASP A 49 -4.06 -4.70 -8.04
N LEU A 50 -3.46 -4.76 -6.86
CA LEU A 50 -4.07 -5.29 -5.64
C LEU A 50 -4.98 -4.27 -4.92
N GLY A 51 -5.08 -3.03 -5.39
CA GLY A 51 -5.87 -1.98 -4.75
C GLY A 51 -5.26 -1.38 -3.48
N ILE A 52 -4.01 -1.70 -3.19
CA ILE A 52 -3.33 -1.26 -1.96
C ILE A 52 -3.27 0.27 -1.81
N PRO A 53 -3.04 1.09 -2.86
CA PRO A 53 -3.04 2.54 -2.71
C PRO A 53 -4.32 3.12 -2.13
N GLY A 54 -5.46 2.52 -2.46
CA GLY A 54 -6.78 2.95 -1.99
C GLY A 54 -7.21 2.36 -0.64
N MET A 55 -6.40 1.53 0.01
CA MET A 55 -6.85 0.78 1.18
C MET A 55 -7.32 1.67 2.35
N LEU A 56 -6.64 2.78 2.62
CA LEU A 56 -6.98 3.72 3.69
C LEU A 56 -7.79 4.94 3.21
N VAL A 57 -8.06 5.03 1.91
CA VAL A 57 -8.93 6.07 1.37
C VAL A 57 -10.38 5.69 1.68
N PRO A 58 -11.21 6.64 2.20
CA PRO A 58 -12.62 6.37 2.45
C PRO A 58 -13.37 5.94 1.19
N GLU A 59 -14.37 5.07 1.34
CA GLU A 59 -15.19 4.56 0.22
C GLU A 59 -15.87 5.70 -0.56
N GLU A 60 -16.31 6.76 0.10
CA GLU A 60 -16.91 7.94 -0.53
C GLU A 60 -15.97 8.66 -1.51
N HIS A 61 -14.67 8.42 -1.41
CA HIS A 61 -13.63 8.94 -2.29
C HIS A 61 -13.02 7.87 -3.21
N GLY A 62 -13.69 6.73 -3.34
CA GLY A 62 -13.27 5.65 -4.25
C GLY A 62 -12.25 4.67 -3.65
N GLY A 63 -12.00 4.73 -2.35
CA GLY A 63 -11.11 3.82 -1.64
C GLY A 63 -11.81 2.59 -1.06
N LEU A 64 -11.06 1.81 -0.30
CA LEU A 64 -11.52 0.57 0.32
C LEU A 64 -11.96 0.74 1.78
N GLY A 65 -11.67 1.88 2.41
CA GLY A 65 -12.06 2.16 3.79
C GLY A 65 -11.54 1.16 4.82
N MET A 66 -10.39 0.55 4.56
CA MET A 66 -9.77 -0.45 5.43
C MET A 66 -9.13 0.20 6.65
N THR A 67 -8.71 -0.62 7.60
CA THR A 67 -8.15 -0.15 8.88
C THR A 67 -6.63 0.01 8.83
N LEU A 68 -6.09 0.74 9.81
CA LEU A 68 -4.64 0.88 9.98
C LEU A 68 -3.96 -0.47 10.27
N LEU A 69 -4.67 -1.41 10.90
CA LEU A 69 -4.17 -2.77 11.11
C LEU A 69 -3.96 -3.50 9.78
N ASP A 70 -4.88 -3.34 8.83
CA ASP A 70 -4.73 -3.92 7.49
C ASP A 70 -3.53 -3.31 6.76
N ALA A 71 -3.32 -2.00 6.90
CA ALA A 71 -2.12 -1.33 6.37
C ALA A 71 -0.83 -1.82 7.03
N ALA A 72 -0.84 -2.13 8.32
CA ALA A 72 0.31 -2.70 9.02
C ALA A 72 0.68 -4.09 8.49
N ILE A 73 -0.33 -4.93 8.17
CA ILE A 73 -0.12 -6.24 7.55
C ILE A 73 0.57 -6.10 6.18
N VAL A 74 0.12 -5.16 5.36
CA VAL A 74 0.75 -4.86 4.06
C VAL A 74 2.16 -4.33 4.24
N ALA A 75 2.37 -3.39 5.18
CA ALA A 75 3.69 -2.84 5.48
C ALA A 75 4.70 -3.91 5.89
N GLU A 76 4.27 -4.89 6.70
CA GLU A 76 5.10 -6.01 7.11
C GLU A 76 5.57 -6.85 5.90
N GLN A 77 4.68 -7.16 4.97
CA GLN A 77 5.04 -7.93 3.77
C GLN A 77 5.96 -7.14 2.83
N LEU A 78 5.70 -5.85 2.62
CA LEU A 78 6.56 -4.97 1.83
C LEU A 78 7.96 -4.86 2.46
N ALA A 79 8.04 -4.72 3.77
CA ALA A 79 9.30 -4.67 4.50
C ALA A 79 10.07 -5.99 4.44
N TYR A 80 9.39 -7.11 4.57
CA TYR A 80 10.01 -8.44 4.44
C TYR A 80 10.64 -8.66 3.05
N ALA A 81 9.99 -8.19 2.00
CA ALA A 81 10.49 -8.23 0.63
C ALA A 81 11.49 -7.10 0.30
N VAL A 82 11.72 -6.16 1.20
CA VAL A 82 12.50 -4.93 0.96
C VAL A 82 11.98 -4.19 -0.28
N ALA A 83 10.66 -4.12 -0.44
CA ALA A 83 10.02 -3.61 -1.64
C ALA A 83 10.32 -2.10 -1.84
N PRO A 84 10.91 -1.71 -2.99
CA PRO A 84 11.30 -0.31 -3.24
C PRO A 84 10.09 0.50 -3.75
N VAL A 85 9.12 0.71 -2.87
CA VAL A 85 7.89 1.48 -3.12
C VAL A 85 7.63 2.47 -1.98
N PRO A 86 7.04 3.65 -2.24
CA PRO A 86 6.84 4.71 -1.24
C PRO A 86 5.54 4.48 -0.44
N PHE A 87 5.32 3.27 0.09
CA PHE A 87 4.05 2.87 0.69
C PHE A 87 3.66 3.73 1.89
N LEU A 88 4.54 3.87 2.88
CA LEU A 88 4.21 4.56 4.13
C LEU A 88 3.82 6.02 3.91
N ALA A 89 4.63 6.75 3.16
CA ALA A 89 4.37 8.17 2.92
C ALA A 89 3.15 8.40 2.03
N SER A 90 3.04 7.66 0.92
CA SER A 90 2.03 7.91 -0.12
C SER A 90 0.68 7.27 0.20
N HIS A 91 0.67 6.07 0.78
CA HIS A 91 -0.55 5.26 0.90
C HIS A 91 -1.03 5.07 2.35
N VAL A 92 -0.25 5.51 3.34
CA VAL A 92 -0.66 5.50 4.76
C VAL A 92 -0.77 6.92 5.30
N LEU A 93 0.34 7.65 5.37
CA LEU A 93 0.36 8.97 6.02
C LEU A 93 -0.46 10.02 5.24
N THR A 94 -0.33 10.06 3.92
CA THR A 94 -1.02 11.06 3.10
C THR A 94 -2.56 10.91 3.15
N PRO A 95 -3.15 9.72 2.92
CA PRO A 95 -4.60 9.59 3.02
C PRO A 95 -5.14 9.83 4.43
N ILE A 96 -4.42 9.44 5.48
CA ILE A 96 -4.81 9.74 6.87
C ILE A 96 -4.80 11.25 7.11
N ALA A 97 -3.71 11.93 6.77
CA ALA A 97 -3.59 13.37 6.97
C ALA A 97 -4.68 14.17 6.22
N LEU A 98 -4.96 13.78 4.96
CA LEU A 98 -6.04 14.39 4.19
C LEU A 98 -7.42 14.12 4.80
N SER A 99 -7.68 12.90 5.24
CA SER A 99 -8.96 12.52 5.82
C SER A 99 -9.23 13.25 7.14
N GLU A 100 -8.20 13.42 7.98
CA GLU A 100 -8.32 14.07 9.30
C GLU A 100 -8.29 15.59 9.23
N ALA A 101 -7.43 16.18 8.40
CA ALA A 101 -7.13 17.60 8.42
C ALA A 101 -7.33 18.33 7.08
N GLY A 102 -7.62 17.64 5.99
CA GLY A 102 -7.85 18.25 4.68
C GLY A 102 -9.17 19.00 4.59
N SER A 103 -9.23 20.07 3.77
CA SER A 103 -10.49 20.71 3.40
C SER A 103 -11.35 19.76 2.53
N LYS A 104 -12.64 20.09 2.35
CA LYS A 104 -13.53 19.32 1.47
C LYS A 104 -12.99 19.27 0.04
N GLU A 105 -12.49 20.39 -0.45
CA GLU A 105 -11.89 20.51 -1.78
C GLU A 105 -10.61 19.67 -1.93
N GLN A 106 -9.75 19.70 -0.92
CA GLN A 106 -8.52 18.90 -0.91
C GLN A 106 -8.83 17.41 -0.89
N LYS A 107 -9.77 16.96 -0.04
CA LYS A 107 -10.21 15.56 0.01
C LYS A 107 -10.79 15.11 -1.33
N ALA A 108 -11.70 15.89 -1.90
CA ALA A 108 -12.36 15.57 -3.18
C ALA A 108 -11.37 15.54 -4.35
N HIS A 109 -10.30 16.33 -4.29
CA HIS A 109 -9.29 16.39 -5.35
C HIS A 109 -8.22 15.30 -5.25
N TRP A 110 -7.70 15.05 -4.05
CA TRP A 110 -6.53 14.19 -3.86
C TRP A 110 -6.85 12.74 -3.52
N LEU A 111 -7.85 12.49 -2.65
CA LEU A 111 -8.14 11.13 -2.21
C LEU A 111 -8.51 10.17 -3.37
N PRO A 112 -9.33 10.56 -4.36
CA PRO A 112 -9.60 9.68 -5.51
C PRO A 112 -8.34 9.37 -6.34
N LYS A 113 -7.42 10.32 -6.44
CA LYS A 113 -6.15 10.12 -7.16
C LYS A 113 -5.18 9.19 -6.44
N ILE A 114 -5.24 9.15 -5.11
CA ILE A 114 -4.44 8.22 -4.32
C ILE A 114 -5.02 6.80 -4.45
N ALA A 115 -6.35 6.68 -4.55
CA ALA A 115 -7.05 5.40 -4.64
C ALA A 115 -6.94 4.73 -6.02
N SER A 116 -6.57 5.46 -7.07
CA SER A 116 -6.45 4.94 -8.46
C SER A 116 -5.01 4.34 -8.77
#